data_a04db4e5decb05f26644eefc2e697879
#
_entry.id   a04db4e5decb05f26644eefc2e697879
#
_cell.length_a   1.000
_cell.length_b   1.000
_cell.length_c   1.000
_cell.angle_alpha   90.00
_cell.angle_beta   90.00
_cell.angle_gamma   90.00
#
_symmetry.space_group_name_H-M   'P 1'
#
loop_
_entity.id
_entity.type
_entity.pdbx_description
1 polymer ?
#
loop_
_entity_poly.entity_id
_entity_poly.type
_entity_poly.pdbx_seq_one_letter_code
_entity_poly.pdbx_strand_id
1 'polypeptide(L)'
;MHLDRQHFTTQAGNIYCAASINAMAELIMYQVERHFGRIIAHQAQRNFFHEIRNITSPVGFSDQRDRAHHDESIAQSQIWIQDHLSKSLSMPDLAAQFGMSTRTFNRRFIAATGSTPNSYLTETRMAFACDLLKNTDLPIVDVASYSGYPEPSWFSSRFSQWSGNSPSAYRKTVRAKLFNPLLT
;
A
#
# COMPACT_ATOMS: atom_id res chain seq x y z
N MET A 1 19.43 -14.22 33.16
CA MET A 1 18.55 -13.80 32.07
C MET A 1 17.51 -12.84 32.66
N HIS A 2 17.72 -11.53 32.54
CA HIS A 2 16.77 -10.54 33.03
C HIS A 2 15.63 -10.43 32.00
N LEU A 3 14.43 -10.86 32.36
CA LEU A 3 13.21 -10.60 31.61
C LEU A 3 12.81 -9.14 31.85
N ASP A 4 13.11 -8.27 30.92
CA ASP A 4 12.61 -6.90 30.93
C ASP A 4 11.14 -6.90 30.48
N ARG A 5 10.25 -6.75 31.46
CA ARG A 5 8.77 -6.78 31.24
C ARG A 5 8.22 -5.54 30.55
N GLN A 6 9.08 -4.57 30.22
CA GLN A 6 8.64 -3.32 29.59
C GLN A 6 8.81 -3.32 28.06
N HIS A 7 9.48 -4.31 27.48
CA HIS A 7 9.71 -4.40 26.04
C HIS A 7 9.02 -5.63 25.47
N PHE A 8 8.17 -5.42 24.46
CA PHE A 8 7.51 -6.51 23.73
C PHE A 8 8.45 -7.31 22.84
N THR A 9 9.64 -6.78 22.56
CA THR A 9 10.72 -7.45 21.80
C THR A 9 12.03 -7.37 22.55
N THR A 10 12.78 -8.47 22.60
CA THR A 10 14.12 -8.52 23.20
C THR A 10 15.11 -9.17 22.24
N GLN A 11 16.38 -8.73 22.31
CA GLN A 11 17.46 -9.27 21.49
C GLN A 11 18.64 -9.70 22.36
N ALA A 12 19.21 -10.87 22.07
CA ALA A 12 20.46 -11.34 22.66
C ALA A 12 21.33 -11.96 21.55
N GLY A 13 22.30 -11.20 21.06
CA GLY A 13 23.10 -11.59 19.89
C GLY A 13 22.21 -11.74 18.64
N ASN A 14 22.17 -12.94 18.07
CA ASN A 14 21.32 -13.28 16.90
C ASN A 14 19.97 -13.90 17.29
N ILE A 15 19.64 -13.92 18.59
CA ILE A 15 18.37 -14.45 19.08
C ILE A 15 17.43 -13.27 19.36
N TYR A 16 16.25 -13.34 18.78
CA TYR A 16 15.18 -12.35 18.95
C TYR A 16 13.97 -13.04 19.57
N CYS A 17 13.36 -12.40 20.55
CA CYS A 17 12.13 -12.87 21.19
C CYS A 17 11.04 -11.82 21.09
N ALA A 18 9.83 -12.25 20.80
CA ALA A 18 8.65 -11.42 20.76
C ALA A 18 7.60 -11.94 21.74
N ALA A 19 7.00 -11.05 22.52
CA ALA A 19 6.03 -11.41 23.57
C ALA A 19 4.59 -11.56 23.03
N SER A 20 4.34 -11.16 21.78
CA SER A 20 3.01 -11.22 21.17
C SER A 20 3.13 -11.40 19.65
N ILE A 21 2.03 -11.78 19.00
CA ILE A 21 1.95 -11.89 17.53
C ILE A 21 2.25 -10.54 16.88
N ASN A 22 1.78 -9.44 17.44
CA ASN A 22 2.06 -8.10 16.92
C ASN A 22 3.56 -7.75 17.05
N ALA A 23 4.16 -8.04 18.20
CA ALA A 23 5.60 -7.84 18.41
C ALA A 23 6.44 -8.74 17.49
N MET A 24 5.97 -9.95 17.17
CA MET A 24 6.60 -10.83 16.19
C MET A 24 6.52 -10.24 14.77
N ALA A 25 5.38 -9.68 14.40
CA ALA A 25 5.21 -9.03 13.11
C ALA A 25 6.14 -7.81 12.95
N GLU A 26 6.25 -6.96 13.98
CA GLU A 26 7.20 -5.84 14.02
C GLU A 26 8.64 -6.31 13.90
N LEU A 27 8.99 -7.38 14.60
CA LEU A 27 10.32 -7.98 14.54
C LEU A 27 10.65 -8.51 13.14
N ILE A 28 9.71 -9.20 12.50
CA ILE A 28 9.87 -9.69 11.12
C ILE A 28 10.07 -8.50 10.18
N MET A 29 9.27 -7.43 10.30
CA MET A 29 9.42 -6.23 9.48
C MET A 29 10.77 -5.55 9.69
N TYR A 30 11.24 -5.47 10.92
CA TYR A 30 12.57 -4.97 11.24
C TYR A 30 13.69 -5.79 10.55
N GLN A 31 13.59 -7.13 10.57
CA GLN A 31 14.56 -8.00 9.88
C GLN A 31 14.48 -7.82 8.36
N VAL A 32 13.29 -7.72 7.79
CA VAL A 32 13.11 -7.45 6.36
C VAL A 32 13.72 -6.09 5.99
N GLU A 33 13.50 -5.05 6.79
CA GLU A 33 14.10 -3.73 6.56
C GLU A 33 15.64 -3.79 6.60
N ARG A 34 16.18 -4.51 7.57
CA ARG A 34 17.63 -4.63 7.77
C ARG A 34 18.32 -5.40 6.63
N HIS A 35 17.69 -6.44 6.08
CA HIS A 35 18.32 -7.32 5.09
C HIS A 35 17.97 -6.95 3.65
N PHE A 36 16.80 -6.39 3.41
CA PHE A 36 16.25 -6.12 2.07
C PHE A 36 15.96 -4.64 1.81
N GLY A 37 16.15 -3.79 2.83
CA GLY A 37 15.93 -2.35 2.75
C GLY A 37 14.47 -1.93 2.96
N ARG A 38 14.29 -0.64 3.22
CA ARG A 38 12.99 -0.03 3.58
C ARG A 38 11.87 -0.25 2.57
N ILE A 39 12.20 -0.26 1.29
CA ILE A 39 11.20 -0.37 0.21
C ILE A 39 10.52 -1.72 0.26
N ILE A 40 11.33 -2.79 0.38
CA ILE A 40 10.81 -4.17 0.46
C ILE A 40 10.08 -4.38 1.78
N ALA A 41 10.59 -3.83 2.88
CA ALA A 41 9.91 -3.87 4.17
C ALA A 41 8.51 -3.21 4.11
N HIS A 42 8.38 -2.04 3.50
CA HIS A 42 7.08 -1.38 3.32
C HIS A 42 6.13 -2.17 2.41
N GLN A 43 6.65 -2.82 1.38
CA GLN A 43 5.85 -3.66 0.50
C GLN A 43 5.37 -4.93 1.23
N ALA A 44 6.25 -5.57 1.98
CA ALA A 44 5.94 -6.71 2.84
C ALA A 44 4.94 -6.32 3.95
N GLN A 45 5.15 -5.17 4.59
CA GLN A 45 4.27 -4.65 5.64
C GLN A 45 2.83 -4.45 5.13
N ARG A 46 2.65 -3.88 3.94
CA ARG A 46 1.31 -3.70 3.36
C ARG A 46 0.60 -5.02 3.11
N ASN A 47 1.29 -5.98 2.52
CA ASN A 47 0.69 -7.28 2.22
C ASN A 47 0.40 -8.07 3.49
N PHE A 48 1.35 -8.11 4.42
CA PHE A 48 1.24 -8.88 5.66
C PHE A 48 0.19 -8.30 6.61
N PHE A 49 0.17 -6.99 6.84
CA PHE A 49 -0.81 -6.36 7.73
C PHE A 49 -2.20 -6.23 7.10
N HIS A 50 -2.31 -6.18 5.80
CA HIS A 50 -3.61 -6.22 5.12
C HIS A 50 -4.30 -7.58 5.36
N GLU A 51 -3.57 -8.68 5.26
CA GLU A 51 -4.09 -10.01 5.54
C GLU A 51 -4.44 -10.21 7.03
N ILE A 52 -3.58 -9.80 7.95
CA ILE A 52 -3.85 -9.90 9.40
C ILE A 52 -5.03 -9.01 9.82
N ARG A 53 -5.16 -7.80 9.29
CA ARG A 53 -6.31 -6.94 9.55
C ARG A 53 -7.62 -7.58 9.11
N ASN A 54 -7.61 -8.28 7.99
CA ASN A 54 -8.78 -9.01 7.51
C ASN A 54 -9.15 -10.19 8.40
N ILE A 55 -8.17 -10.81 9.08
CA ILE A 55 -8.39 -11.96 9.97
C ILE A 55 -8.79 -11.53 11.40
N THR A 56 -8.27 -10.40 11.90
CA THR A 56 -8.39 -10.03 13.33
C THR A 56 -9.39 -8.93 13.63
N SER A 57 -9.97 -8.29 12.62
CA SER A 57 -10.97 -7.24 12.84
C SER A 57 -12.38 -7.84 12.92
N PRO A 58 -13.04 -7.86 14.11
CA PRO A 58 -14.45 -8.26 14.23
C PRO A 58 -15.37 -7.32 13.43
N VAL A 59 -14.94 -6.08 13.20
CA VAL A 59 -15.64 -5.06 12.40
C VAL A 59 -15.46 -5.34 10.90
N GLY A 60 -14.35 -6.00 10.49
CA GLY A 60 -14.11 -6.37 9.08
C GLY A 60 -15.04 -7.47 8.56
N PHE A 61 -15.61 -8.28 9.44
CA PHE A 61 -16.51 -9.36 9.00
C PHE A 61 -17.91 -8.88 8.60
N SER A 62 -18.37 -7.76 9.16
CA SER A 62 -19.67 -7.17 8.78
C SER A 62 -19.56 -6.08 7.70
N ASP A 63 -18.48 -5.28 7.73
CA ASP A 63 -18.29 -4.18 6.78
C ASP A 63 -17.71 -4.65 5.43
N GLN A 64 -16.97 -5.80 5.41
CA GLN A 64 -16.53 -6.41 4.15
C GLN A 64 -17.66 -7.13 3.40
N ARG A 65 -18.71 -7.59 4.08
CA ARG A 65 -19.87 -8.16 3.38
C ARG A 65 -20.64 -7.12 2.58
N ASP A 66 -20.68 -5.88 3.03
CA ASP A 66 -21.33 -4.77 2.30
C ASP A 66 -20.42 -4.15 1.22
N ARG A 67 -19.09 -4.40 1.28
CA ARG A 67 -18.12 -3.97 0.25
C ARG A 67 -17.60 -5.10 -0.62
N ALA A 68 -17.81 -6.35 -0.23
CA ALA A 68 -17.49 -7.52 -1.04
C ALA A 68 -18.54 -7.62 -2.16
N HIS A 69 -18.24 -7.00 -3.31
CA HIS A 69 -18.99 -7.29 -4.51
C HIS A 69 -18.88 -8.80 -4.81
N HIS A 70 -20.00 -9.41 -5.19
CA HIS A 70 -20.08 -10.84 -5.52
C HIS A 70 -19.26 -11.26 -6.75
N ASP A 71 -18.48 -10.36 -7.32
CA ASP A 71 -17.66 -10.61 -8.50
C ASP A 71 -16.22 -10.97 -8.10
N GLU A 72 -15.99 -12.24 -7.85
CA GLU A 72 -14.70 -12.79 -7.43
C GLU A 72 -13.56 -12.46 -8.43
N SER A 73 -13.84 -12.51 -9.74
CA SER A 73 -12.85 -12.16 -10.76
C SER A 73 -12.40 -10.71 -10.66
N ILE A 74 -13.32 -9.81 -10.34
CA ILE A 74 -12.99 -8.39 -10.14
C ILE A 74 -12.22 -8.21 -8.82
N ALA A 75 -12.60 -8.89 -7.75
CA ALA A 75 -11.83 -8.85 -6.50
C ALA A 75 -10.38 -9.33 -6.69
N GLN A 76 -10.18 -10.43 -7.38
CA GLN A 76 -8.86 -10.93 -7.74
C GLN A 76 -8.08 -9.95 -8.63
N SER A 77 -8.76 -9.29 -9.57
CA SER A 77 -8.12 -8.27 -10.41
C SER A 77 -7.67 -7.04 -9.62
N GLN A 78 -8.40 -6.64 -8.58
CA GLN A 78 -8.00 -5.56 -7.68
C GLN A 78 -6.73 -5.93 -6.89
N ILE A 79 -6.65 -7.14 -6.35
CA ILE A 79 -5.45 -7.65 -5.67
C ILE A 79 -4.28 -7.65 -6.65
N TRP A 80 -4.49 -8.18 -7.85
CA TRP A 80 -3.45 -8.22 -8.88
C TRP A 80 -2.93 -6.82 -9.24
N ILE A 81 -3.82 -5.83 -9.39
CA ILE A 81 -3.44 -4.42 -9.63
C ILE A 81 -2.57 -3.90 -8.48
N GLN A 82 -2.96 -4.17 -7.22
CA GLN A 82 -2.21 -3.74 -6.05
C GLN A 82 -0.78 -4.34 -5.99
N ASP A 83 -0.64 -5.59 -6.38
CA ASP A 83 0.66 -6.28 -6.39
C ASP A 83 1.58 -5.82 -7.53
N HIS A 84 1.01 -5.21 -8.58
CA HIS A 84 1.74 -4.84 -9.79
C HIS A 84 1.76 -3.33 -10.07
N LEU A 85 1.62 -2.48 -9.05
CA LEU A 85 1.50 -1.02 -9.20
C LEU A 85 2.65 -0.37 -9.95
N SER A 86 3.88 -0.86 -9.75
CA SER A 86 5.08 -0.31 -10.39
C SER A 86 5.24 -0.68 -11.87
N LYS A 87 4.48 -1.68 -12.34
CA LYS A 87 4.56 -2.15 -13.73
C LYS A 87 3.67 -1.31 -14.64
N SER A 88 4.07 -1.24 -15.92
CA SER A 88 3.16 -0.73 -16.95
C SER A 88 2.01 -1.72 -17.14
N LEU A 89 0.80 -1.30 -16.83
CA LEU A 89 -0.40 -2.13 -16.92
C LEU A 89 -1.22 -1.71 -18.12
N SER A 90 -1.45 -2.67 -19.03
CA SER A 90 -2.39 -2.56 -20.14
C SER A 90 -3.75 -3.09 -19.68
N MET A 91 -4.81 -2.30 -19.79
CA MET A 91 -6.15 -2.75 -19.43
C MET A 91 -6.68 -3.89 -20.32
N PRO A 92 -6.39 -3.96 -21.63
CA PRO A 92 -6.69 -5.12 -22.44
C PRO A 92 -6.02 -6.41 -21.96
N ASP A 93 -4.73 -6.35 -21.59
CA ASP A 93 -3.98 -7.51 -21.12
C ASP A 93 -4.51 -7.98 -19.76
N LEU A 94 -4.81 -7.03 -18.88
CA LEU A 94 -5.42 -7.34 -17.60
C LEU A 94 -6.80 -8.02 -17.77
N ALA A 95 -7.65 -7.50 -18.64
CA ALA A 95 -8.94 -8.11 -18.93
C ALA A 95 -8.79 -9.53 -19.48
N ALA A 96 -7.86 -9.74 -20.41
CA ALA A 96 -7.57 -11.05 -21.00
C ALA A 96 -7.08 -12.05 -19.96
N GLN A 97 -6.25 -11.62 -18.98
CA GLN A 97 -5.77 -12.46 -17.88
C GLN A 97 -6.91 -13.05 -17.04
N PHE A 98 -8.02 -12.31 -16.91
CA PHE A 98 -9.22 -12.76 -16.21
C PHE A 98 -10.30 -13.34 -17.16
N GLY A 99 -9.92 -13.70 -18.39
CA GLY A 99 -10.81 -14.34 -19.36
C GLY A 99 -11.93 -13.43 -19.88
N MET A 100 -11.73 -12.11 -19.87
CA MET A 100 -12.72 -11.13 -20.26
C MET A 100 -12.27 -10.25 -21.44
N SER A 101 -13.23 -9.81 -22.24
CA SER A 101 -12.97 -8.67 -23.13
C SER A 101 -12.85 -7.38 -22.31
N THR A 102 -12.09 -6.39 -22.83
CA THR A 102 -11.91 -5.08 -22.14
C THR A 102 -13.26 -4.41 -21.82
N ARG A 103 -14.26 -4.53 -22.72
CA ARG A 103 -15.60 -3.99 -22.51
C ARG A 103 -16.31 -4.68 -21.34
N THR A 104 -16.23 -6.02 -21.27
CA THR A 104 -16.85 -6.80 -20.19
C THR A 104 -16.17 -6.50 -18.87
N PHE A 105 -14.84 -6.47 -18.85
CA PHE A 105 -14.05 -6.14 -17.66
C PHE A 105 -14.41 -4.76 -17.10
N ASN A 106 -14.39 -3.71 -17.95
CA ASN A 106 -14.76 -2.36 -17.52
C ASN A 106 -16.17 -2.29 -16.94
N ARG A 107 -17.14 -2.91 -17.60
CA ARG A 107 -18.53 -2.90 -17.13
C ARG A 107 -18.67 -3.59 -15.76
N ARG A 108 -18.09 -4.79 -15.63
CA ARG A 108 -18.14 -5.55 -14.35
C ARG A 108 -17.37 -4.82 -13.26
N PHE A 109 -16.20 -4.25 -13.58
CA PHE A 109 -15.40 -3.51 -12.62
C PHE A 109 -16.15 -2.29 -12.08
N ILE A 110 -16.78 -1.50 -12.96
CA ILE A 110 -17.61 -0.34 -12.54
C ILE A 110 -18.79 -0.81 -11.70
N ALA A 111 -19.48 -1.87 -12.10
CA ALA A 111 -20.62 -2.40 -11.35
C ALA A 111 -20.23 -2.86 -9.95
N ALA A 112 -19.03 -3.44 -9.82
CA ALA A 112 -18.52 -3.97 -8.56
C ALA A 112 -17.89 -2.90 -7.64
N THR A 113 -17.18 -1.91 -8.23
CA THR A 113 -16.34 -0.97 -7.46
C THR A 113 -16.82 0.48 -7.51
N GLY A 114 -17.74 0.80 -8.39
CA GLY A 114 -18.20 2.18 -8.66
C GLY A 114 -17.21 3.02 -9.48
N SER A 115 -16.04 2.49 -9.86
CA SER A 115 -15.00 3.22 -10.59
C SER A 115 -14.46 2.43 -11.78
N THR A 116 -13.85 3.12 -12.75
CA THR A 116 -13.19 2.41 -13.86
C THR A 116 -11.88 1.77 -13.38
N PRO A 117 -11.40 0.67 -14.02
CA PRO A 117 -10.11 0.06 -13.68
C PRO A 117 -8.93 1.05 -13.74
N ASN A 118 -8.94 1.96 -14.71
CA ASN A 118 -7.91 2.99 -14.83
C ASN A 118 -7.95 4.02 -13.69
N SER A 119 -9.14 4.42 -13.26
CA SER A 119 -9.32 5.31 -12.10
C SER A 119 -8.83 4.62 -10.84
N TYR A 120 -9.25 3.39 -10.62
CA TYR A 120 -8.81 2.56 -9.50
C TYR A 120 -7.28 2.41 -9.45
N LEU A 121 -6.65 2.07 -10.59
CA LEU A 121 -5.18 1.99 -10.69
C LEU A 121 -4.52 3.32 -10.34
N THR A 122 -5.05 4.44 -10.86
CA THR A 122 -4.50 5.77 -10.58
C THR A 122 -4.62 6.11 -9.10
N GLU A 123 -5.79 5.90 -8.49
CA GLU A 123 -6.02 6.16 -7.07
C GLU A 123 -5.10 5.31 -6.19
N THR A 124 -4.98 4.03 -6.50
CA THR A 124 -4.10 3.11 -5.75
C THR A 124 -2.63 3.52 -5.86
N ARG A 125 -2.17 3.93 -7.05
CA ARG A 125 -0.82 4.47 -7.26
C ARG A 125 -0.57 5.76 -6.48
N MET A 126 -1.54 6.67 -6.47
CA MET A 126 -1.43 7.93 -5.72
C MET A 126 -1.44 7.71 -4.21
N ALA A 127 -2.30 6.81 -3.72
CA ALA A 127 -2.30 6.42 -2.31
C ALA A 127 -0.94 5.83 -1.90
N PHE A 128 -0.38 4.94 -2.72
CA PHE A 128 0.96 4.39 -2.50
C PHE A 128 2.06 5.46 -2.51
N ALA A 129 2.01 6.40 -3.46
CA ALA A 129 2.94 7.53 -3.48
C ALA A 129 2.85 8.38 -2.20
N CYS A 130 1.65 8.63 -1.69
CA CYS A 130 1.44 9.32 -0.41
C CYS A 130 2.12 8.58 0.74
N ASP A 131 2.00 7.26 0.81
CA ASP A 131 2.64 6.44 1.85
C ASP A 131 4.17 6.52 1.76
N LEU A 132 4.73 6.45 0.55
CA LEU A 132 6.16 6.63 0.35
C LEU A 132 6.63 8.04 0.76
N LEU A 133 5.90 9.08 0.36
CA LEU A 133 6.23 10.46 0.70
C LEU A 133 6.17 10.73 2.20
N LYS A 134 5.22 10.11 2.89
CA LYS A 134 5.02 10.22 4.34
C LYS A 134 6.11 9.49 5.13
N ASN A 135 6.43 8.26 4.73
CA ASN A 135 7.14 7.30 5.56
C ASN A 135 8.62 7.10 5.13
N THR A 136 9.07 7.68 4.00
CA THR A 136 10.42 7.47 3.47
C THR A 136 11.08 8.77 3.01
N ASP A 137 12.43 8.82 3.03
CA ASP A 137 13.23 9.92 2.47
C ASP A 137 13.60 9.74 1.00
N LEU A 138 12.92 8.82 0.30
CA LEU A 138 13.19 8.56 -1.11
C LEU A 138 13.13 9.84 -1.94
N PRO A 139 14.04 10.04 -2.89
CA PRO A 139 13.92 11.08 -3.92
C PRO A 139 12.58 11.00 -4.64
N ILE A 140 12.05 12.12 -5.09
CA ILE A 140 10.75 12.15 -5.81
C ILE A 140 10.79 11.30 -7.07
N VAL A 141 11.95 11.21 -7.72
CA VAL A 141 12.19 10.33 -8.89
C VAL A 141 11.91 8.87 -8.53
N ASP A 142 12.41 8.42 -7.40
CA ASP A 142 12.23 7.04 -6.95
C ASP A 142 10.78 6.79 -6.52
N VAL A 143 10.15 7.75 -5.85
CA VAL A 143 8.72 7.67 -5.51
C VAL A 143 7.87 7.52 -6.78
N ALA A 144 8.17 8.30 -7.83
CA ALA A 144 7.50 8.20 -9.12
C ALA A 144 7.64 6.80 -9.71
N SER A 145 8.88 6.31 -9.80
CA SER A 145 9.20 4.98 -10.36
C SER A 145 8.48 3.86 -9.61
N TYR A 146 8.56 3.84 -8.27
CA TYR A 146 7.89 2.81 -7.44
C TYR A 146 6.36 2.89 -7.52
N SER A 147 5.83 4.07 -7.77
CA SER A 147 4.39 4.26 -7.97
C SER A 147 3.92 3.98 -9.40
N GLY A 148 4.80 3.46 -10.27
CA GLY A 148 4.47 3.08 -11.63
C GLY A 148 4.42 4.24 -12.63
N TYR A 149 5.16 5.30 -12.34
CA TYR A 149 5.32 6.46 -13.22
C TYR A 149 6.79 6.55 -13.66
N PRO A 150 7.12 6.17 -14.90
CA PRO A 150 8.50 6.20 -15.38
C PRO A 150 9.04 7.62 -15.52
N GLU A 151 8.15 8.61 -15.81
CA GLU A 151 8.52 10.01 -15.98
C GLU A 151 8.17 10.84 -14.73
N PRO A 152 9.16 11.37 -13.99
CA PRO A 152 8.95 12.13 -12.75
C PRO A 152 8.15 13.43 -12.94
N SER A 153 8.27 14.06 -14.10
CA SER A 153 7.51 15.25 -14.46
C SER A 153 6.03 14.97 -14.61
N TRP A 154 5.69 13.85 -15.26
CA TRP A 154 4.32 13.39 -15.39
C TRP A 154 3.73 12.98 -14.06
N PHE A 155 4.51 12.25 -13.23
CA PHE A 155 4.11 11.93 -11.86
C PHE A 155 3.77 13.18 -11.07
N SER A 156 4.68 14.18 -11.05
CA SER A 156 4.52 15.40 -10.27
C SER A 156 3.27 16.19 -10.68
N SER A 157 3.02 16.29 -11.98
CA SER A 157 1.81 16.92 -12.52
C SER A 157 0.55 16.18 -12.10
N ARG A 158 0.55 14.86 -12.26
CA ARG A 158 -0.60 13.99 -11.92
C ARG A 158 -0.88 13.99 -10.42
N PHE A 159 0.18 13.90 -9.61
CA PHE A 159 0.08 13.95 -8.15
C PHE A 159 -0.47 15.31 -7.68
N SER A 160 0.01 16.41 -8.25
CA SER A 160 -0.48 17.76 -7.91
C SER A 160 -1.95 17.94 -8.29
N GLN A 161 -2.38 17.41 -9.43
CA GLN A 161 -3.77 17.44 -9.84
C GLN A 161 -4.67 16.63 -8.88
N TRP A 162 -4.16 15.49 -8.39
CA TRP A 162 -4.91 14.59 -7.52
C TRP A 162 -4.95 15.06 -6.07
N SER A 163 -3.80 15.52 -5.51
CA SER A 163 -3.67 15.88 -4.09
C SER A 163 -3.82 17.37 -3.79
N GLY A 164 -3.85 18.21 -4.84
CA GLY A 164 -3.83 19.67 -4.70
C GLY A 164 -2.45 20.26 -4.35
N ASN A 165 -1.42 19.45 -4.16
CA ASN A 165 -0.07 19.88 -3.77
C ASN A 165 0.99 19.14 -4.57
N SER A 166 2.15 19.79 -4.81
CA SER A 166 3.29 19.06 -5.37
C SER A 166 3.78 17.96 -4.41
N PRO A 167 4.39 16.86 -4.93
CA PRO A 167 4.90 15.78 -4.08
C PRO A 167 5.83 16.26 -2.96
N SER A 168 6.69 17.24 -3.25
CA SER A 168 7.60 17.82 -2.26
C SER A 168 6.87 18.66 -1.20
N ALA A 169 5.89 19.45 -1.60
CA ALA A 169 5.05 20.22 -0.67
C ALA A 169 4.21 19.30 0.20
N TYR A 170 3.61 18.25 -0.38
CA TYR A 170 2.86 17.23 0.35
C TYR A 170 3.72 16.56 1.43
N ARG A 171 4.92 16.08 1.07
CA ARG A 171 5.89 15.50 2.02
C ARG A 171 6.15 16.43 3.19
N LYS A 172 6.47 17.70 2.91
CA LYS A 172 6.76 18.70 3.94
C LYS A 172 5.58 18.92 4.88
N THR A 173 4.37 19.06 4.34
CA THR A 173 3.16 19.31 5.12
C THR A 173 2.78 18.12 6.00
N VAL A 174 2.81 16.90 5.46
CA VAL A 174 2.41 15.70 6.21
C VAL A 174 3.40 15.42 7.34
N ARG A 175 4.70 15.60 7.10
CA ARG A 175 5.73 15.40 8.14
C ARG A 175 5.69 16.48 9.20
N ALA A 176 5.47 17.74 8.84
CA ALA A 176 5.30 18.82 9.80
C ALA A 176 4.15 18.53 10.78
N LYS A 177 3.03 17.98 10.29
CA LYS A 177 1.90 17.57 11.14
C LYS A 177 2.22 16.38 12.04
N LEU A 178 3.05 15.43 11.59
CA LEU A 178 3.46 14.28 12.41
C LEU A 178 4.38 14.68 13.58
N PHE A 179 5.20 15.71 13.39
CA PHE A 179 6.13 16.19 14.42
C PHE A 179 5.58 17.34 15.27
N ASN A 180 4.46 17.96 14.87
CA ASN A 180 3.83 19.05 15.62
C ASN A 180 2.30 18.87 15.65
N PRO A 181 1.75 18.05 16.56
CA PRO A 181 0.32 17.76 16.64
C PRO A 181 -0.55 18.96 17.06
N LEU A 182 0.05 20.12 17.36
CA LEU A 182 -0.67 21.35 17.73
C LEU A 182 -1.04 22.26 16.53
N LEU A 183 -0.79 21.81 15.29
CA LEU A 183 -1.13 22.53 14.05
C LEU A 183 -2.38 21.94 13.35
N THR A 184 -3.34 21.43 14.12
CA THR A 184 -4.68 21.05 13.62
C THR A 184 -5.65 22.19 13.82
#